data_650d7d38700a54d9bcb94c1ed46a23cf
#
_entry.id   650d7d38700a54d9bcb94c1ed46a23cf
#
_cell.length_a   1.000
_cell.length_b   1.000
_cell.length_c   1.000
_cell.angle_alpha   90.00
_cell.angle_beta   90.00
_cell.angle_gamma   90.00
#
_symmetry.space_group_name_H-M   'P 1'
#
loop_
_entity.id
_entity.type
_entity.pdbx_description
1 polymer ?
#
loop_
_entity_poly.entity_id
_entity_poly.type
_entity_poly.pdbx_seq_one_letter_code
_entity_poly.pdbx_strand_id
1 'polypeptide(L)'
;DASASIIVAQLLHLEAEDPDKDIQLYINSPGGSVSAGLAIYDTMQYIKCDVSTTCIGMAASMGAFLLAGGAKGKRFALPNAEIMIHQPLGGAQGQATEIQIAAEHILKTRRKLNEILAERTGKSYEQVCADTERDNFMSADEAAEYGLIDKVVVNR
;
A
#
# COMPACT_ATOMS: atom_id res chain seq x y z
N ASP A 1 -8.92 12.44 -1.45
CA ASP A 1 -9.43 12.79 -2.77
C ASP A 1 -10.74 12.05 -3.06
N ALA A 2 -11.43 12.41 -4.15
CA ALA A 2 -12.75 11.86 -4.50
C ALA A 2 -12.68 10.35 -4.78
N SER A 3 -11.63 9.88 -5.44
CA SER A 3 -11.46 8.44 -5.76
C SER A 3 -11.30 7.61 -4.51
N ALA A 4 -10.48 8.06 -3.56
CA ALA A 4 -10.30 7.38 -2.29
C ALA A 4 -11.60 7.33 -1.49
N SER A 5 -12.35 8.43 -1.45
CA SER A 5 -13.64 8.48 -0.76
C SER A 5 -14.66 7.49 -1.34
N ILE A 6 -14.67 7.32 -2.66
CA ILE A 6 -15.53 6.33 -3.32
C ILE A 6 -15.15 4.91 -2.90
N ILE A 7 -13.86 4.58 -2.89
CA ILE A 7 -13.38 3.25 -2.48
C ILE A 7 -13.71 2.99 -1.01
N VAL A 8 -13.48 3.96 -0.13
CA VAL A 8 -13.85 3.86 1.29
C VAL A 8 -15.35 3.58 1.43
N ALA A 9 -16.20 4.32 0.72
CA ALA A 9 -17.64 4.11 0.74
C ALA A 9 -18.03 2.72 0.25
N GLN A 10 -17.38 2.22 -0.81
CA GLN A 10 -17.63 0.88 -1.33
C GLN A 10 -17.23 -0.21 -0.33
N LEU A 11 -16.08 -0.06 0.34
CA LEU A 11 -15.65 -1.02 1.37
C LEU A 11 -16.67 -1.09 2.52
N LEU A 12 -17.12 0.06 3.00
CA LEU A 12 -18.11 0.12 4.07
C LEU A 12 -19.47 -0.45 3.63
N HIS A 13 -19.87 -0.20 2.39
CA HIS A 13 -21.10 -0.73 1.83
C HIS A 13 -21.06 -2.25 1.71
N LEU A 14 -19.99 -2.80 1.19
CA LEU A 14 -19.82 -4.25 1.03
C LEU A 14 -19.81 -4.96 2.39
N GLU A 15 -19.15 -4.38 3.40
CA GLU A 15 -19.20 -4.91 4.75
C GLU A 15 -20.65 -4.95 5.28
N ALA A 16 -21.40 -3.89 5.07
CA ALA A 16 -22.79 -3.80 5.54
C ALA A 16 -23.68 -4.86 4.88
N GLU A 17 -23.39 -5.23 3.64
CA GLU A 17 -24.15 -6.28 2.93
C GLU A 17 -23.87 -7.68 3.48
N ASP A 18 -22.59 -8.01 3.71
CA ASP A 18 -22.18 -9.32 4.26
C ASP A 18 -20.81 -9.20 4.94
N PRO A 19 -20.77 -9.06 6.28
CA PRO A 19 -19.52 -8.90 7.00
C PRO A 19 -18.64 -10.16 7.04
N ASP A 20 -19.16 -11.30 6.64
CA ASP A 20 -18.43 -12.57 6.67
C ASP A 20 -17.79 -12.93 5.33
N LYS A 21 -18.11 -12.19 4.28
CA LYS A 21 -17.60 -12.45 2.94
C LYS A 21 -16.37 -11.60 2.64
N ASP A 22 -15.33 -12.21 2.05
CA ASP A 22 -14.15 -11.48 1.61
C ASP A 22 -14.49 -10.42 0.57
N ILE A 23 -13.80 -9.30 0.64
CA ILE A 23 -13.86 -8.24 -0.37
C ILE A 23 -12.64 -8.39 -1.28
N GLN A 24 -12.86 -8.40 -2.59
CA GLN A 24 -11.78 -8.46 -3.57
C GLN A 24 -11.41 -7.05 -4.02
N LEU A 25 -10.19 -6.63 -3.72
CA LEU A 25 -9.64 -5.34 -4.16
C LEU A 25 -8.60 -5.58 -5.25
N TYR A 26 -8.90 -5.14 -6.47
CA TYR A 26 -7.97 -5.21 -7.59
C TYR A 26 -7.22 -3.89 -7.70
N ILE A 27 -5.90 -3.95 -7.84
CA ILE A 27 -5.02 -2.78 -7.85
C ILE A 27 -4.26 -2.71 -9.16
N ASN A 28 -4.43 -1.59 -9.86
CA ASN A 28 -3.61 -1.17 -10.99
C ASN A 28 -3.39 0.34 -10.84
N SER A 29 -2.30 0.72 -10.19
CA SER A 29 -2.11 2.12 -9.78
C SER A 29 -0.62 2.48 -9.70
N PRO A 30 -0.22 3.64 -10.22
CA PRO A 30 1.13 4.18 -10.03
C PRO A 30 1.33 4.82 -8.65
N GLY A 31 0.31 4.84 -7.80
CA GLY A 31 0.32 5.51 -6.51
C GLY A 31 -0.47 6.81 -6.51
N GLY A 32 -0.15 7.69 -5.58
CA GLY A 32 -0.83 8.98 -5.43
C GLY A 32 -0.66 9.54 -4.02
N SER A 33 -1.66 10.28 -3.58
CA SER A 33 -1.67 10.94 -2.27
C SER A 33 -1.53 9.92 -1.13
N VAL A 34 -0.57 10.16 -0.24
CA VAL A 34 -0.37 9.33 0.95
C VAL A 34 -1.60 9.32 1.84
N SER A 35 -2.19 10.50 2.10
CA SER A 35 -3.38 10.59 2.96
C SER A 35 -4.57 9.84 2.36
N ALA A 36 -4.76 9.92 1.06
CA ALA A 36 -5.81 9.17 0.36
C ALA A 36 -5.58 7.65 0.45
N GLY A 37 -4.34 7.21 0.26
CA GLY A 37 -3.98 5.80 0.40
C GLY A 37 -4.15 5.29 1.82
N LEU A 38 -3.76 6.06 2.82
CA LEU A 38 -3.95 5.69 4.22
C LEU A 38 -5.42 5.62 4.62
N ALA A 39 -6.28 6.47 4.05
CA ALA A 39 -7.72 6.39 4.28
C ALA A 39 -8.27 5.03 3.81
N ILE A 40 -7.85 4.57 2.64
CA ILE A 40 -8.24 3.24 2.12
C ILE A 40 -7.64 2.14 3.00
N TYR A 41 -6.34 2.22 3.31
CA TYR A 41 -5.65 1.24 4.13
C TYR A 41 -6.32 1.06 5.49
N ASP A 42 -6.57 2.17 6.18
CA ASP A 42 -7.21 2.12 7.50
C ASP A 42 -8.61 1.53 7.43
N THR A 43 -9.37 1.84 6.37
CA THR A 43 -10.70 1.25 6.17
C THR A 43 -10.61 -0.25 5.95
N MET A 44 -9.63 -0.72 5.16
CA MET A 44 -9.38 -2.15 4.96
C MET A 44 -9.12 -2.88 6.29
N GLN A 45 -8.39 -2.24 7.20
CA GLN A 45 -8.10 -2.82 8.51
C GLN A 45 -9.27 -2.68 9.50
N TYR A 46 -10.08 -1.65 9.34
CA TYR A 46 -11.17 -1.32 10.25
C TYR A 46 -12.39 -2.23 10.10
N ILE A 47 -12.75 -2.59 8.87
CA ILE A 47 -13.93 -3.40 8.58
C ILE A 47 -13.74 -4.86 9.01
N LYS A 48 -14.83 -5.57 9.20
CA LYS A 48 -14.82 -6.97 9.64
C LYS A 48 -14.43 -7.95 8.54
N CYS A 49 -14.78 -7.63 7.29
CA CYS A 49 -14.42 -8.46 6.14
C CYS A 49 -12.89 -8.52 5.97
N ASP A 50 -12.37 -9.69 5.60
CA ASP A 50 -11.03 -9.75 5.05
C ASP A 50 -11.02 -9.10 3.67
N VAL A 51 -10.02 -8.26 3.42
CA VAL A 51 -9.82 -7.67 2.10
C VAL A 51 -8.69 -8.42 1.40
N SER A 52 -9.03 -9.12 0.34
CA SER A 52 -8.06 -9.78 -0.53
C SER A 52 -7.58 -8.78 -1.58
N THR A 53 -6.27 -8.68 -1.78
CA THR A 53 -5.69 -7.75 -2.76
C THR A 53 -5.06 -8.51 -3.91
N THR A 54 -5.22 -8.01 -5.13
CA THR A 54 -4.61 -8.58 -6.33
C THR A 54 -4.08 -7.47 -7.23
N CYS A 55 -2.79 -7.50 -7.51
CA CYS A 55 -2.18 -6.58 -8.45
C CYS A 55 -2.38 -7.05 -9.89
N ILE A 56 -2.94 -6.17 -10.71
CA ILE A 56 -3.09 -6.36 -12.16
C ILE A 56 -2.34 -5.22 -12.84
N GLY A 57 -1.30 -5.54 -13.61
CA GLY A 57 -0.48 -4.55 -14.27
C GLY A 57 0.57 -3.96 -13.34
N MET A 58 0.22 -2.96 -12.55
CA MET A 58 1.19 -2.27 -11.69
C MET A 58 0.60 -1.92 -10.33
N ALA A 59 1.42 -2.05 -9.30
CA ALA A 59 1.17 -1.48 -7.99
C ALA A 59 2.44 -0.75 -7.53
N ALA A 60 2.44 0.56 -7.63
CA ALA A 60 3.60 1.38 -7.29
C ALA A 60 3.28 2.35 -6.16
N SER A 61 4.27 2.61 -5.30
CA SER A 61 4.15 3.58 -4.21
C SER A 61 2.98 3.24 -3.29
N MET A 62 1.99 4.12 -3.12
CA MET A 62 0.80 3.82 -2.31
C MET A 62 -0.01 2.63 -2.84
N GLY A 63 0.07 2.33 -4.15
CA GLY A 63 -0.53 1.12 -4.71
C GLY A 63 0.10 -0.15 -4.15
N ALA A 64 1.44 -0.19 -4.05
CA ALA A 64 2.15 -1.31 -3.43
C ALA A 64 1.83 -1.41 -1.93
N PHE A 65 1.71 -0.28 -1.26
CA PHE A 65 1.33 -0.22 0.15
C PHE A 65 -0.05 -0.85 0.40
N LEU A 66 -1.04 -0.51 -0.42
CA LEU A 66 -2.38 -1.10 -0.32
C LEU A 66 -2.37 -2.59 -0.66
N LEU A 67 -1.57 -3.00 -1.64
CA LEU A 67 -1.41 -4.42 -2.00
C LEU A 67 -0.91 -5.23 -0.80
N ALA A 68 0.14 -4.75 -0.14
CA ALA A 68 0.70 -5.37 1.06
C ALA A 68 -0.27 -5.32 2.26
N GLY A 69 -1.22 -4.40 2.23
CA GLY A 69 -2.24 -4.21 3.28
C GLY A 69 -3.39 -5.19 3.25
N GLY A 70 -3.46 -6.07 2.27
CA GLY A 70 -4.47 -7.15 2.23
C GLY A 70 -4.32 -8.12 3.39
N ALA A 71 -5.37 -8.90 3.62
CA ALA A 71 -5.34 -9.92 4.66
C ALA A 71 -4.23 -10.94 4.39
N LYS A 72 -3.51 -11.36 5.42
CA LYS A 72 -2.43 -12.34 5.33
C LYS A 72 -2.92 -13.63 4.65
N GLY A 73 -2.16 -14.09 3.65
CA GLY A 73 -2.54 -15.25 2.84
C GLY A 73 -3.45 -14.92 1.66
N LYS A 74 -3.93 -13.69 1.57
CA LYS A 74 -4.90 -13.25 0.55
C LYS A 74 -4.40 -12.05 -0.26
N ARG A 75 -3.08 -11.95 -0.44
CA ARG A 75 -2.44 -10.89 -1.23
C ARG A 75 -1.80 -11.53 -2.45
N PHE A 76 -2.19 -11.09 -3.63
CA PHE A 76 -1.85 -11.75 -4.89
C PHE A 76 -1.34 -10.76 -5.94
N ALA A 77 -0.65 -11.28 -6.94
CA ALA A 77 -0.33 -10.58 -8.18
C ALA A 77 -0.43 -11.52 -9.36
N LEU A 78 -0.83 -11.00 -10.51
CA LEU A 78 -0.79 -11.74 -11.76
C LEU A 78 0.67 -11.84 -12.26
N PRO A 79 0.99 -12.83 -13.12
CA PRO A 79 2.38 -13.17 -13.43
C PRO A 79 3.23 -12.04 -14.01
N ASN A 80 2.64 -11.12 -14.76
CA ASN A 80 3.35 -10.03 -15.40
C ASN A 80 3.19 -8.69 -14.66
N ALA A 81 2.65 -8.71 -13.46
CA ALA A 81 2.50 -7.51 -12.64
C ALA A 81 3.87 -7.00 -12.17
N GLU A 82 3.97 -5.69 -12.05
CA GLU A 82 5.14 -5.01 -11.52
C GLU A 82 4.79 -4.29 -10.22
N ILE A 83 5.61 -4.45 -9.21
CA ILE A 83 5.41 -3.81 -7.91
C ILE A 83 6.62 -2.89 -7.63
N MET A 84 6.37 -1.67 -7.17
CA MET A 84 7.44 -0.73 -6.87
C MET A 84 7.22 -0.09 -5.50
N ILE A 85 8.27 -0.14 -4.69
CA ILE A 85 8.30 0.54 -3.39
C ILE A 85 9.36 1.65 -3.41
N HIS A 86 9.07 2.75 -2.72
CA HIS A 86 9.99 3.85 -2.52
C HIS A 86 9.57 4.68 -1.32
N GLN A 87 10.43 5.62 -0.90
CA GLN A 87 10.07 6.57 0.16
C GLN A 87 9.09 7.64 -0.36
N PRO A 88 8.31 8.27 0.53
CA PRO A 88 7.40 9.33 0.11
C PRO A 88 8.15 10.53 -0.46
N LEU A 89 7.55 11.17 -1.45
CA LEU A 89 8.07 12.38 -2.07
C LEU A 89 7.43 13.60 -1.43
N GLY A 90 8.16 14.71 -1.41
CA GLY A 90 7.64 15.96 -0.93
C GLY A 90 8.61 17.10 -1.19
N GLY A 91 8.12 18.30 -0.96
CA GLY A 91 8.89 19.53 -1.09
C GLY A 91 8.17 20.66 -0.40
N ALA A 92 8.88 21.76 -0.21
CA ALA A 92 8.33 22.98 0.39
C ALA A 92 9.05 24.20 -0.12
N GLN A 93 8.31 25.33 -0.18
CA GLN A 93 8.84 26.66 -0.44
C GLN A 93 8.34 27.58 0.67
N GLY A 94 9.12 28.59 0.99
CA GLY A 94 8.76 29.58 1.99
C GLY A 94 9.92 29.91 2.92
N GLN A 95 9.59 30.36 4.11
CA GLN A 95 10.57 30.70 5.13
C GLN A 95 11.22 29.42 5.70
N ALA A 96 12.40 29.58 6.28
CA ALA A 96 13.18 28.46 6.85
C ALA A 96 12.34 27.59 7.80
N THR A 97 11.56 28.20 8.66
CA THR A 97 10.69 27.50 9.61
C THR A 97 9.62 26.65 8.89
N GLU A 98 9.02 27.16 7.82
CA GLU A 98 8.03 26.43 7.03
C GLU A 98 8.65 25.22 6.34
N ILE A 99 9.85 25.38 5.79
CA ILE A 99 10.61 24.30 5.15
C ILE A 99 10.95 23.22 6.19
N GLN A 100 11.35 23.62 7.38
CA GLN A 100 11.66 22.71 8.48
C GLN A 100 10.42 21.89 8.89
N ILE A 101 9.27 22.55 9.05
CA ILE A 101 8.00 21.88 9.40
C ILE A 101 7.64 20.85 8.33
N ALA A 102 7.75 21.20 7.06
CA ALA A 102 7.46 20.28 5.95
C ALA A 102 8.41 19.09 5.93
N ALA A 103 9.71 19.31 6.16
CA ALA A 103 10.71 18.25 6.22
C ALA A 103 10.43 17.28 7.40
N GLU A 104 10.13 17.80 8.57
CA GLU A 104 9.79 16.99 9.73
C GLU A 104 8.52 16.17 9.49
N HIS A 105 7.53 16.76 8.83
CA HIS A 105 6.28 16.06 8.51
C HIS A 105 6.51 14.90 7.56
N ILE A 106 7.27 15.09 6.47
CA ILE A 106 7.55 14.00 5.52
C ILE A 106 8.38 12.89 6.16
N LEU A 107 9.30 13.22 7.06
CA LEU A 107 10.08 12.21 7.80
C LEU A 107 9.19 11.37 8.72
N LYS A 108 8.22 11.98 9.38
CA LYS A 108 7.23 11.25 10.19
C LYS A 108 6.37 10.32 9.32
N THR A 109 5.96 10.80 8.16
CA THR A 109 5.18 10.00 7.20
C THR A 109 6.00 8.81 6.70
N ARG A 110 7.26 9.03 6.32
CA ARG A 110 8.17 7.97 5.90
C ARG A 110 8.30 6.90 6.98
N ARG A 111 8.50 7.30 8.21
CA ARG A 111 8.63 6.37 9.34
C ARG A 111 7.39 5.52 9.50
N LYS A 112 6.21 6.14 9.50
CA LYS A 112 4.93 5.44 9.61
C LYS A 112 4.76 4.41 8.51
N LEU A 113 4.97 4.79 7.26
CA LEU A 113 4.82 3.89 6.11
C LEU A 113 5.79 2.72 6.17
N ASN A 114 7.05 2.98 6.52
CA ASN A 114 8.07 1.94 6.60
C ASN A 114 7.84 0.98 7.78
N GLU A 115 7.34 1.46 8.90
CA GLU A 115 6.93 0.61 10.03
C GLU A 115 5.81 -0.35 9.62
N ILE A 116 4.81 0.15 8.90
CA ILE A 116 3.71 -0.68 8.41
C ILE A 116 4.20 -1.70 7.38
N LEU A 117 5.03 -1.29 6.42
CA LEU A 117 5.62 -2.21 5.44
C LEU A 117 6.48 -3.28 6.12
N ALA A 118 7.25 -2.93 7.13
CA ALA A 118 8.03 -3.90 7.89
C ALA A 118 7.13 -4.96 8.53
N GLU A 119 6.05 -4.55 9.16
CA GLU A 119 5.07 -5.45 9.75
C GLU A 119 4.42 -6.34 8.68
N ARG A 120 4.03 -5.77 7.54
CA ARG A 120 3.33 -6.49 6.47
C ARG A 120 4.21 -7.47 5.71
N THR A 121 5.50 -7.19 5.59
CA THR A 121 6.45 -8.01 4.83
C THR A 121 7.25 -8.98 5.68
N GLY A 122 7.32 -8.76 6.98
CA GLY A 122 8.18 -9.53 7.87
C GLY A 122 9.66 -9.10 7.81
N LYS A 123 9.98 -8.04 7.07
CA LYS A 123 11.33 -7.45 7.04
C LYS A 123 11.55 -6.55 8.24
N SER A 124 12.81 -6.32 8.60
CA SER A 124 13.13 -5.32 9.63
C SER A 124 12.83 -3.91 9.12
N TYR A 125 12.58 -2.99 10.05
CA TYR A 125 12.39 -1.58 9.70
C TYR A 125 13.61 -1.03 8.94
N GLU A 126 14.82 -1.36 9.38
CA GLU A 126 16.06 -0.92 8.75
C GLU A 126 16.19 -1.43 7.32
N GLN A 127 15.80 -2.68 7.09
CA GLN A 127 15.80 -3.26 5.75
C GLN A 127 14.81 -2.56 4.83
N VAL A 128 13.60 -2.28 5.31
CA VAL A 128 12.59 -1.54 4.54
C VAL A 128 13.09 -0.13 4.21
N CYS A 129 13.72 0.55 5.16
CA CYS A 129 14.28 1.88 4.93
C CYS A 129 15.34 1.86 3.82
N ALA A 130 16.23 0.87 3.83
CA ALA A 130 17.24 0.70 2.78
C ALA A 130 16.62 0.38 1.42
N ASP A 131 15.63 -0.51 1.40
CA ASP A 131 15.00 -0.98 0.16
C ASP A 131 14.05 0.06 -0.46
N THR A 132 13.59 1.05 0.30
CA THR A 132 12.75 2.14 -0.17
C THR A 132 13.48 3.46 -0.38
N GLU A 133 14.80 3.49 -0.20
CA GLU A 133 15.63 4.70 -0.37
C GLU A 133 15.51 5.27 -1.78
N ARG A 134 15.42 4.41 -2.77
CA ARG A 134 15.20 4.74 -4.18
C ARG A 134 14.10 3.84 -4.73
N ASP A 135 13.64 4.13 -5.94
CA ASP A 135 12.64 3.31 -6.61
C ASP A 135 13.13 1.87 -6.72
N ASN A 136 12.41 0.96 -6.12
CA ASN A 136 12.74 -0.45 -6.08
C ASN A 136 11.64 -1.24 -6.81
N PHE A 137 11.93 -1.62 -8.04
CA PHE A 137 11.00 -2.35 -8.90
C PHE A 137 11.15 -3.85 -8.68
N MET A 138 10.04 -4.53 -8.51
CA MET A 138 9.96 -5.98 -8.29
C MET A 138 9.01 -6.62 -9.28
N SER A 139 9.39 -7.81 -9.78
CA SER A 139 8.45 -8.70 -10.45
C SER A 139 7.46 -9.27 -9.44
N ALA A 140 6.42 -9.94 -9.93
CA ALA A 140 5.46 -10.60 -9.05
C ALA A 140 6.15 -11.63 -8.13
N ASP A 141 7.07 -12.43 -8.67
CA ASP A 141 7.80 -13.44 -7.89
C ASP A 141 8.71 -12.78 -6.85
N GLU A 142 9.43 -11.72 -7.22
CA GLU A 142 10.28 -10.97 -6.29
C GLU A 142 9.46 -10.33 -5.16
N ALA A 143 8.26 -9.81 -5.48
CA ALA A 143 7.35 -9.25 -4.48
C ALA A 143 6.84 -10.32 -3.51
N ALA A 144 6.62 -11.55 -3.98
CA ALA A 144 6.25 -12.67 -3.13
C ALA A 144 7.40 -13.04 -2.17
N GLU A 145 8.62 -13.11 -2.67
CA GLU A 145 9.80 -13.39 -1.85
C GLU A 145 10.04 -12.28 -0.82
N TYR A 146 9.80 -11.03 -1.19
CA TYR A 146 9.94 -9.90 -0.29
C TYR A 146 8.88 -9.90 0.82
N GLY A 147 7.71 -10.46 0.56
CA GLY A 147 6.60 -10.48 1.50
C GLY A 147 5.54 -9.41 1.26
N LEU A 148 5.60 -8.70 0.14
CA LEU A 148 4.56 -7.74 -0.26
C LEU A 148 3.27 -8.43 -0.67
N ILE A 149 3.39 -9.63 -1.22
CA ILE A 149 2.27 -10.50 -1.55
C ILE A 149 2.52 -11.91 -1.03
N ASP A 150 1.50 -12.73 -1.05
CA ASP A 150 1.56 -14.11 -0.57
C ASP A 150 1.75 -15.11 -1.71
N LYS A 151 1.21 -14.82 -2.90
CA LYS A 151 1.25 -15.75 -4.02
C LYS A 151 1.06 -15.04 -5.37
N VAL A 152 1.78 -15.55 -6.37
CA VAL A 152 1.51 -15.22 -7.78
C VAL A 152 0.43 -16.16 -8.29
N VAL A 153 -0.61 -15.63 -8.93
CA VAL A 153 -1.74 -16.43 -9.43
C VAL A 153 -1.87 -16.29 -10.93
N VAL A 154 -2.04 -17.42 -11.60
CA VAL A 154 -2.15 -17.50 -13.06
C VAL A 154 -3.64 -17.61 -13.48
N ASN A 155 -4.41 -18.35 -12.71
CA ASN A 155 -5.83 -18.60 -12.95
C ASN A 155 -6.64 -18.39 -11.68
N ARG A 156 -7.94 -18.18 -11.86
CA ARG A 156 -8.90 -18.17 -10.77
C ARG A 156 -9.07 -19.55 -10.16
#